data_6740d1a505ae9350f4e47c32f081611d
#
_entry.id   6740d1a505ae9350f4e47c32f081611d
#
_cell.length_a   1.000
_cell.length_b   1.000
_cell.length_c   1.000
_cell.angle_alpha   90.00
_cell.angle_beta   90.00
_cell.angle_gamma   90.00
#
_symmetry.space_group_name_H-M   'P 1'
#
loop_
_entity.id
_entity.type
_entity.pdbx_description
1 polymer ?
#
loop_
_entity_poly.entity_id
_entity_poly.type
_entity_poly.pdbx_seq_one_letter_code
_entity_poly.pdbx_strand_id
1 'polypeptide(L)'
;EDAACLLRRVAVKHTPQEMEAELNTIVDNGCTVIDVIVDHPIYGQLTGPLQISNRYEVSQFIERCKKAEPLSSLTDGIHLHTLSCPDEAAFERTKSALRALRVLLEENGN
;
A
#
# COMPACT_ATOMS: atom_id res chain seq x y z
N GLU A 1 5.38 16.42 17.22
CA GLU A 1 5.14 15.97 17.05
C GLU A 1 4.38 15.28 16.65
N ASP A 2 4.17 14.89 16.17
CA ASP A 2 3.44 14.31 15.60
C ASP A 2 3.06 13.10 16.09
N ALA A 3 2.92 12.94 17.20
CA ALA A 3 2.45 11.81 17.92
C ALA A 3 1.07 11.37 17.52
N ALA A 4 0.40 12.18 16.77
CA ALA A 4 -0.95 11.83 16.34
C ALA A 4 -1.01 10.79 15.23
N CYS A 5 0.11 10.47 14.59
CA CYS A 5 0.09 9.52 13.47
C CYS A 5 -0.12 8.10 13.96
N LEU A 6 -0.96 7.37 13.25
CA LEU A 6 -1.24 5.97 13.52
C LEU A 6 -0.59 5.10 12.47
N LEU A 7 0.02 3.99 12.89
CA LEU A 7 0.56 3.01 11.96
C LEU A 7 -0.45 1.87 11.83
N ARG A 8 -0.85 1.58 10.60
CA ARG A 8 -1.81 0.52 10.32
C ARG A 8 -1.34 -0.26 9.11
N ARG A 9 -1.76 -1.49 8.99
CA ARG A 9 -1.44 -2.31 7.83
C ARG A 9 -2.70 -2.67 7.07
N VAL A 10 -2.58 -2.74 5.74
CA VAL A 10 -3.65 -3.23 4.89
C VAL A 10 -3.09 -4.32 4.00
N ALA A 11 -3.89 -5.32 3.71
CA ALA A 11 -3.54 -6.38 2.77
C ALA A 11 -4.27 -6.09 1.47
N VAL A 12 -3.55 -6.13 0.36
CA VAL A 12 -4.11 -5.79 -0.94
C VAL A 12 -3.67 -6.79 -1.98
N LYS A 13 -4.45 -6.86 -3.06
CA LYS A 13 -4.08 -7.64 -4.24
C LYS A 13 -4.52 -6.84 -5.46
N HIS A 14 -3.59 -6.64 -6.39
CA HIS A 14 -3.92 -5.94 -7.62
C HIS A 14 -2.94 -6.34 -8.71
N THR A 15 -3.31 -6.02 -9.96
CA THR A 15 -2.42 -6.20 -11.09
C THR A 15 -1.45 -5.03 -11.16
N PRO A 16 -0.35 -5.16 -11.92
CA PRO A 16 0.56 -4.02 -12.09
C PRO A 16 -0.14 -2.78 -12.64
N GLN A 17 -1.18 -2.97 -13.46
CA GLN A 17 -1.89 -1.84 -14.04
C GLN A 17 -2.71 -1.07 -12.99
N GLU A 18 -3.03 -1.69 -11.88
CA GLU A 18 -3.81 -1.08 -10.82
C GLU A 18 -2.95 -0.41 -9.74
N MET A 19 -1.64 -0.55 -9.83
CA MET A 19 -0.74 -0.09 -8.77
C MET A 19 -0.84 1.42 -8.56
N GLU A 20 -0.88 2.19 -9.62
CA GLU A 20 -0.93 3.64 -9.49
C GLU A 20 -2.23 4.09 -8.82
N ALA A 21 -3.35 3.49 -9.20
CA ALA A 21 -4.63 3.83 -8.60
C ALA A 21 -4.66 3.49 -7.11
N GLU A 22 -4.07 2.36 -6.74
CA GLU A 22 -3.99 1.96 -5.33
C GLU A 22 -3.20 2.98 -4.51
N LEU A 23 -2.01 3.32 -4.98
CA LEU A 23 -1.16 4.23 -4.23
C LEU A 23 -1.73 5.64 -4.19
N ASN A 24 -2.29 6.12 -5.31
CA ASN A 24 -2.93 7.42 -5.32
C ASN A 24 -4.12 7.48 -4.35
N THR A 25 -4.88 6.40 -4.25
CA THR A 25 -5.99 6.35 -3.32
C THR A 25 -5.53 6.54 -1.88
N ILE A 26 -4.42 5.89 -1.52
CA ILE A 26 -3.90 5.99 -0.17
C ILE A 26 -3.46 7.42 0.15
N VAL A 27 -2.66 8.02 -0.75
CA VAL A 27 -2.13 9.36 -0.46
C VAL A 27 -3.21 10.43 -0.57
N ASP A 28 -4.21 10.23 -1.45
CA ASP A 28 -5.31 11.18 -1.55
C ASP A 28 -6.13 11.25 -0.27
N ASN A 29 -6.14 10.20 0.52
CA ASN A 29 -6.88 10.16 1.77
C ASN A 29 -6.04 10.57 2.98
N GLY A 30 -4.83 11.06 2.73
CA GLY A 30 -4.01 11.66 3.78
C GLY A 30 -3.02 10.71 4.42
N CYS A 31 -2.90 9.49 3.94
CA CYS A 31 -1.98 8.52 4.52
C CYS A 31 -0.67 8.47 3.74
N THR A 32 0.39 8.04 4.42
CA THR A 32 1.70 7.82 3.80
C THR A 32 1.92 6.32 3.71
N VAL A 33 2.39 5.87 2.55
CA VAL A 33 2.75 4.46 2.36
C VAL A 33 4.18 4.28 2.82
N ILE A 34 4.36 3.59 3.95
CA ILE A 34 5.68 3.42 4.54
C ILE A 34 6.48 2.36 3.81
N ASP A 35 5.84 1.22 3.49
CA ASP A 35 6.55 0.09 2.91
C ASP A 35 5.61 -0.81 2.13
N VAL A 36 6.22 -1.81 1.50
CA VAL A 36 5.50 -2.95 0.94
C VAL A 36 6.10 -4.20 1.57
N ILE A 37 5.25 -5.13 1.97
CA ILE A 37 5.68 -6.38 2.60
C ILE A 37 5.06 -7.52 1.83
N VAL A 38 5.89 -8.49 1.45
CA VAL A 38 5.40 -9.72 0.81
C VAL A 38 5.89 -10.90 1.63
N ASP A 39 5.12 -12.00 1.59
CA ASP A 39 5.47 -13.22 2.31
C ASP A 39 5.92 -14.25 1.28
N HIS A 40 7.23 -14.35 1.12
CA HIS A 40 7.82 -15.23 0.12
C HIS A 40 7.95 -16.65 0.69
N PRO A 41 7.59 -17.69 -0.07
CA PRO A 41 7.60 -19.05 0.49
C PRO A 41 8.99 -19.55 0.89
N ILE A 42 10.04 -19.00 0.33
CA ILE A 42 11.40 -19.44 0.67
C ILE A 42 12.05 -18.50 1.67
N TYR A 43 11.92 -17.19 1.44
CA TYR A 43 12.68 -16.20 2.23
C TYR A 43 11.88 -15.60 3.37
N GLY A 44 10.58 -15.93 3.48
CA GLY A 44 9.74 -15.32 4.49
C GLY A 44 9.36 -13.89 4.11
N GLN A 45 9.19 -13.04 5.10
CA GLN A 45 8.77 -11.67 4.82
C GLN A 45 9.89 -10.86 4.20
N LEU A 46 9.58 -10.24 3.06
CA LEU A 46 10.48 -9.31 2.38
C LEU A 46 9.84 -7.94 2.44
N THR A 47 10.58 -6.95 2.88
CA THR A 47 10.06 -5.59 3.06
C THR A 47 10.84 -4.61 2.21
N GLY A 48 10.12 -3.81 1.43
CA GLY A 48 10.72 -2.74 0.65
C GLY A 48 10.23 -1.39 1.16
N PRO A 49 11.13 -0.49 1.57
CA PRO A 49 10.70 0.83 2.02
C PRO A 49 10.20 1.68 0.86
N LEU A 50 9.16 2.44 1.05
CA LEU A 50 8.58 3.28 0.00
C LEU A 50 8.56 4.75 0.39
N GLN A 51 7.99 5.11 1.53
CA GLN A 51 7.90 6.48 2.01
C GLN A 51 7.24 7.39 0.99
N ILE A 52 6.04 7.00 0.55
CA ILE A 52 5.28 7.71 -0.48
C ILE A 52 4.16 8.48 0.19
N SER A 53 4.14 9.81 0.04
CA SER A 53 3.18 10.68 0.73
C SER A 53 2.31 11.51 -0.21
N ASN A 54 2.62 11.54 -1.50
CA ASN A 54 1.88 12.38 -2.43
C ASN A 54 1.95 11.78 -3.83
N ARG A 55 1.14 12.36 -4.73
CA ARG A 55 1.04 11.83 -6.08
C ARG A 55 2.33 11.96 -6.88
N TYR A 56 3.12 12.98 -6.60
CA TYR A 56 4.39 13.09 -7.28
C TYR A 56 5.28 11.89 -6.96
N GLU A 57 5.34 11.55 -5.67
CA GLU A 57 6.15 10.39 -5.25
C GLU A 57 5.57 9.09 -5.79
N VAL A 58 4.24 8.99 -5.92
CA VAL A 58 3.65 7.83 -6.59
C VAL A 58 4.17 7.74 -8.02
N SER A 59 4.14 8.86 -8.75
CA SER A 59 4.57 8.82 -10.15
C SER A 59 6.03 8.43 -10.28
N GLN A 60 6.88 8.89 -9.36
CA GLN A 60 8.29 8.51 -9.37
C GLN A 60 8.46 7.01 -9.12
N PHE A 61 7.68 6.46 -8.20
CA PHE A 61 7.74 5.03 -7.94
C PHE A 61 7.28 4.22 -9.16
N ILE A 62 6.19 4.64 -9.80
CA ILE A 62 5.69 3.96 -10.99
C ILE A 62 6.75 3.96 -12.10
N GLU A 63 7.47 5.09 -12.27
CA GLU A 63 8.53 5.13 -13.26
C GLU A 63 9.64 4.13 -12.95
N ARG A 64 9.99 3.99 -11.67
CA ARG A 64 11.00 3.00 -11.29
C ARG A 64 10.53 1.57 -11.55
N CYS A 65 9.23 1.32 -11.40
CA CYS A 65 8.68 -0.02 -11.65
C CYS A 65 8.74 -0.40 -13.13
N LYS A 66 8.87 0.55 -14.02
CA LYS A 66 9.02 0.24 -15.44
C LYS A 66 10.40 -0.34 -15.75
N LYS A 67 11.36 -0.18 -14.84
CA LYS A 67 12.73 -0.62 -15.03
C LYS A 67 13.11 -1.80 -14.17
N ALA A 68 12.32 -2.15 -13.19
CA ALA A 68 12.62 -3.23 -12.27
C ALA A 68 11.32 -3.80 -11.70
N GLU A 69 11.33 -5.08 -11.34
CA GLU A 69 10.15 -5.73 -10.80
C GLU A 69 9.91 -5.30 -9.36
N PRO A 70 8.70 -4.87 -8.99
CA PRO A 70 8.40 -4.61 -7.59
C PRO A 70 8.23 -5.91 -6.81
N LEU A 71 8.32 -5.83 -5.49
CA LEU A 71 8.19 -7.02 -4.64
C LEU A 71 6.83 -7.71 -4.82
N SER A 72 5.77 -6.95 -5.07
CA SER A 72 4.43 -7.54 -5.17
C SER A 72 4.33 -8.56 -6.30
N SER A 73 5.18 -8.47 -7.32
CA SER A 73 5.15 -9.44 -8.41
C SER A 73 5.62 -10.82 -7.96
N LEU A 74 6.33 -10.92 -6.84
CA LEU A 74 6.79 -12.19 -6.31
C LEU A 74 5.67 -13.01 -5.69
N THR A 75 4.54 -12.38 -5.37
CA THR A 75 3.42 -13.04 -4.70
C THR A 75 2.12 -12.85 -5.47
N ASP A 76 2.23 -12.72 -6.79
CA ASP A 76 1.07 -12.60 -7.68
C ASP A 76 0.19 -11.41 -7.30
N GLY A 77 0.82 -10.33 -6.89
CA GLY A 77 0.12 -9.09 -6.57
C GLY A 77 -0.37 -8.99 -5.14
N ILE A 78 -0.22 -10.03 -4.34
CA ILE A 78 -0.68 -10.02 -2.94
C ILE A 78 0.43 -9.44 -2.06
N HIS A 79 0.10 -8.39 -1.31
CA HIS A 79 1.10 -7.76 -0.45
C HIS A 79 0.43 -6.96 0.65
N LEU A 80 1.24 -6.54 1.61
CA LEU A 80 0.81 -5.66 2.70
C LEU A 80 1.48 -4.31 2.53
N HIS A 81 0.79 -3.27 2.95
CA HIS A 81 1.38 -1.94 3.10
C HIS A 81 1.23 -1.50 4.54
N THR A 82 2.31 -0.94 5.10
CA THR A 82 2.20 -0.21 6.35
C THR A 82 1.89 1.24 6.01
N LEU A 83 0.86 1.78 6.63
CA LEU A 83 0.42 3.14 6.38
C LEU A 83 0.61 3.97 7.64
N SER A 84 1.08 5.20 7.46
CA SER A 84 1.09 6.19 8.53
C SER A 84 -0.09 7.12 8.27
N CYS A 85 -1.06 7.12 9.16
CA CYS A 85 -2.30 7.86 8.98
C CYS A 85 -2.42 8.95 10.03
N PRO A 86 -2.95 10.14 9.66
CA PRO A 86 -3.05 11.21 10.65
C PRO A 86 -4.04 10.90 11.76
N ASP A 87 -5.07 10.10 11.47
CA ASP A 87 -6.03 9.70 12.48
C ASP A 87 -6.78 8.48 11.99
N GLU A 88 -7.65 7.96 12.86
CA GLU A 88 -8.41 6.75 12.53
C GLU A 88 -9.39 7.00 11.38
N ALA A 89 -9.95 8.20 11.30
CA ALA A 89 -10.89 8.51 10.23
C ALA A 89 -10.22 8.44 8.86
N ALA A 90 -8.97 8.93 8.76
CA ALA A 90 -8.23 8.83 7.50
C ALA A 90 -7.97 7.38 7.12
N PHE A 91 -7.64 6.54 8.10
CA PHE A 91 -7.43 5.13 7.82
C PHE A 91 -8.71 4.46 7.33
N GLU A 92 -9.86 4.76 7.98
CA GLU A 92 -11.12 4.16 7.57
C GLU A 92 -11.53 4.63 6.17
N ARG A 93 -11.32 5.92 5.85
CA ARG A 93 -11.60 6.42 4.51
C ARG A 93 -10.74 5.69 3.47
N THR A 94 -9.47 5.47 3.81
CA THR A 94 -8.55 4.80 2.90
C THR A 94 -9.00 3.37 2.66
N LYS A 95 -9.37 2.64 3.72
CA LYS A 95 -9.85 1.27 3.57
C LYS A 95 -11.10 1.22 2.71
N SER A 96 -12.04 2.13 2.95
CA SER A 96 -13.27 2.16 2.16
C SER A 96 -12.98 2.41 0.68
N ALA A 97 -12.05 3.31 0.40
CA ALA A 97 -11.70 3.61 -0.98
C ALA A 97 -10.98 2.44 -1.66
N LEU A 98 -10.11 1.75 -0.92
CA LEU A 98 -9.43 0.57 -1.46
C LEU A 98 -10.43 -0.56 -1.70
N ARG A 99 -11.43 -0.69 -0.83
CA ARG A 99 -12.48 -1.69 -1.02
C ARG A 99 -13.28 -1.37 -2.28
N ALA A 100 -13.56 -0.09 -2.53
CA ALA A 100 -14.29 0.32 -3.73
C ALA A 100 -13.50 0.02 -5.00
N LEU A 101 -12.16 0.09 -4.94
CA LEU A 101 -11.30 -0.29 -6.05
C LEU A 101 -11.19 -1.80 -6.22
N ARG A 102 -11.68 -2.57 -5.23
CA ARG A 102 -11.62 -4.02 -5.22
C ARG A 102 -10.20 -4.56 -5.14
N VAL A 103 -9.32 -3.81 -4.49
CA VAL A 103 -7.95 -4.28 -4.25
C VAL A 103 -7.72 -4.66 -2.81
N LEU A 104 -8.61 -4.27 -1.89
CA LEU A 104 -8.45 -4.61 -0.48
C LEU A 104 -8.80 -6.06 -0.24
N LEU A 105 -7.91 -6.79 0.45
CA LEU A 105 -8.19 -8.14 0.92
C LEU A 105 -8.76 -8.06 2.31
N GLU A 106 -9.94 -8.63 2.52
CA GLU A 106 -10.59 -8.61 3.82
C GLU A 106 -10.40 -9.95 4.48
N GLU A 107 -10.18 -9.93 5.78
CA GLU A 107 -10.06 -11.18 6.51
C GLU A 107 -11.42 -11.78 6.68
N ASN A 108 -11.50 -13.10 6.50
CA ASN A 108 -12.74 -13.78 6.68
C ASN A 108 -13.07 -13.91 8.15
N GLY A 109 -14.33 -13.80 8.47
CA GLY A 109 -14.77 -13.94 9.82
C GLY A 109 -14.65 -12.68 10.63
N ASN A 110 -14.31 -11.59 10.00
CA ASN A 110 -14.19 -10.32 10.70
C ASN A 110 -15.18 -9.32 10.22
#